data_e1e7baecbed577f2d6bc386167b56448
#
_entry.id   e1e7baecbed577f2d6bc386167b56448
#
_cell.length_a   1.000
_cell.length_b   1.000
_cell.length_c   1.000
_cell.angle_alpha   90.00
_cell.angle_beta   90.00
_cell.angle_gamma   90.00
#
_symmetry.space_group_name_H-M   'P 1'
#
loop_
_entity.id
_entity.type
_entity.pdbx_description
1 polymer ?
#
loop_
_entity_poly.entity_id
_entity_poly.type
_entity_poly.pdbx_seq_one_letter_code
_entity_poly.pdbx_strand_id
1 'polypeptide(L)'
;QQFVADTTLARTVSHTEKDKALQIKFPPWLGINEKYLSPEDPVTNAIAQINLSYAGSFNVTKKTDDLTITPLIFSSKESELMNTVLGLSPDPGTMLRDFKPSNKNMILGLRIKGTPRSAFEKAPVRNFLKQRTEAHIEKAATPVNIIMIADSDFLADKFWTTKTDMLGVEQLYPFAGNADLIVNALDNLSGATSLIDLRSKAEWRRPFTVIENMALNAGRQYREQEAILFYELQKAQNRLKELTEQSSKGNKELLSQEDKTEIQTLQKRIIDLRSALRAVQNVLSRDILALQSALILINVVFVPALLVIIALFIAWRRRVRRTQAR
;
A
#
# COMPACT_ATOMS: atom_id res chain seq x y z
N GLN A 1 -18.49 -11.53 1.97
CA GLN A 1 -17.67 -10.42 2.46
C GLN A 1 -16.42 -10.31 1.59
N GLN A 2 -15.98 -9.08 1.34
CA GLN A 2 -14.86 -8.78 0.44
C GLN A 2 -14.00 -7.66 1.04
N PHE A 3 -12.71 -7.67 0.71
CA PHE A 3 -11.77 -6.59 1.01
C PHE A 3 -11.09 -6.11 -0.27
N VAL A 4 -10.55 -4.89 -0.23
CA VAL A 4 -9.81 -4.29 -1.33
C VAL A 4 -8.35 -4.72 -1.26
N ALA A 5 -7.88 -5.32 -2.33
CA ALA A 5 -6.46 -5.55 -2.61
C ALA A 5 -6.00 -4.57 -3.68
N ASP A 6 -4.81 -4.01 -3.57
CA ASP A 6 -4.28 -3.03 -4.52
C ASP A 6 -2.77 -3.24 -4.71
N THR A 7 -2.34 -3.48 -5.93
CA THR A 7 -0.92 -3.77 -6.22
C THR A 7 -0.06 -2.52 -6.32
N THR A 8 -0.67 -1.36 -6.59
CA THR A 8 0.03 -0.07 -6.61
C THR A 8 0.29 0.44 -5.21
N LEU A 9 -0.73 0.35 -4.33
CA LEU A 9 -0.69 0.83 -2.96
C LEU A 9 -0.20 -0.23 -1.96
N ALA A 10 0.06 -1.46 -2.42
CA ALA A 10 0.53 -2.56 -1.59
C ALA A 10 1.81 -2.22 -0.83
N ARG A 11 1.78 -2.40 0.49
CA ARG A 11 2.97 -2.31 1.34
C ARG A 11 3.83 -3.56 1.19
N THR A 12 5.13 -3.38 1.32
CA THR A 12 6.07 -4.49 1.33
C THR A 12 6.15 -5.06 2.74
N VAL A 13 6.01 -6.38 2.85
CA VAL A 13 6.14 -7.13 4.10
C VAL A 13 7.29 -8.13 3.99
N SER A 14 7.91 -8.45 5.12
CA SER A 14 8.89 -9.53 5.18
C SER A 14 8.14 -10.85 5.28
N HIS A 15 8.31 -11.71 4.29
CA HIS A 15 7.77 -13.07 4.27
C HIS A 15 8.93 -14.06 4.36
N THR A 16 8.85 -15.03 5.27
CA THR A 16 9.88 -16.04 5.42
C THR A 16 9.47 -17.30 4.65
N GLU A 17 10.16 -17.56 3.55
CA GLU A 17 10.00 -18.80 2.80
C GLU A 17 11.29 -19.61 2.88
N LYS A 18 11.22 -20.84 3.41
CA LYS A 18 12.35 -21.77 3.56
C LYS A 18 13.60 -21.08 4.14
N ASP A 19 13.47 -20.46 5.31
CA ASP A 19 14.54 -19.77 6.06
C ASP A 19 15.16 -18.53 5.38
N LYS A 20 14.52 -18.01 4.33
CA LYS A 20 14.93 -16.76 3.69
C LYS A 20 13.86 -15.70 3.87
N ALA A 21 14.25 -14.56 4.44
CA ALA A 21 13.39 -13.39 4.49
C ALA A 21 13.31 -12.76 3.10
N LEU A 22 12.14 -12.83 2.48
CA LEU A 22 11.82 -12.19 1.21
C LEU A 22 10.97 -10.95 1.45
N GLN A 23 11.29 -9.88 0.75
CA GLN A 23 10.46 -8.68 0.73
C GLN A 23 9.42 -8.83 -0.39
N ILE A 24 8.15 -8.98 -0.02
CA ILE A 24 7.07 -9.16 -0.98
C ILE A 24 5.98 -8.11 -0.76
N LYS A 25 5.38 -7.64 -1.86
CA LYS A 25 4.21 -6.77 -1.78
C LYS A 25 3.01 -7.55 -1.26
N PHE A 26 2.29 -6.95 -0.31
CA PHE A 26 1.11 -7.54 0.29
C PHE A 26 -0.14 -6.72 -0.08
N PRO A 27 -0.89 -7.13 -1.12
CA PRO A 27 -1.97 -6.33 -1.70
C PRO A 27 -3.07 -5.89 -0.74
N PRO A 28 -3.44 -6.63 0.33
CA PRO A 28 -4.43 -6.18 1.31
C PRO A 28 -3.93 -5.08 2.26
N TRP A 29 -2.63 -4.85 2.36
CA TRP A 29 -2.07 -3.79 3.21
C TRP A 29 -1.70 -2.58 2.37
N LEU A 30 -2.54 -1.54 2.45
CA LEU A 30 -2.53 -0.37 1.58
C LEU A 30 -1.80 0.80 2.24
N GLY A 31 -0.80 1.34 1.56
CA GLY A 31 -0.17 2.63 1.89
C GLY A 31 -0.78 3.72 1.01
N ILE A 32 -1.78 4.40 1.52
CA ILE A 32 -2.54 5.43 0.80
C ILE A 32 -1.79 6.76 0.94
N ASN A 33 -1.20 7.26 -0.14
CA ASN A 33 -0.54 8.55 -0.17
C ASN A 33 -1.50 9.69 -0.55
N GLU A 34 -1.02 10.94 -0.49
CA GLU A 34 -1.78 12.17 -0.76
C GLU A 34 -2.56 12.15 -2.08
N LYS A 35 -2.04 11.46 -3.13
CA LYS A 35 -2.69 11.34 -4.44
C LYS A 35 -4.05 10.65 -4.38
N TYR A 36 -4.24 9.79 -3.40
CA TYR A 36 -5.45 8.99 -3.20
C TYR A 36 -6.27 9.46 -1.99
N LEU A 37 -5.96 10.63 -1.48
CA LEU A 37 -6.72 11.36 -0.47
C LEU A 37 -7.38 12.58 -1.12
N SER A 38 -8.57 12.96 -0.65
CA SER A 38 -9.25 14.15 -1.16
C SER A 38 -8.48 15.42 -0.74
N PRO A 39 -8.00 16.24 -1.69
CA PRO A 39 -7.26 17.46 -1.37
C PRO A 39 -8.18 18.61 -0.90
N GLU A 40 -9.47 18.51 -1.17
CA GLU A 40 -10.45 19.57 -0.86
C GLU A 40 -11.04 19.43 0.54
N ASP A 41 -10.96 18.26 1.16
CA ASP A 41 -11.52 18.02 2.47
C ASP A 41 -10.50 18.28 3.58
N PRO A 42 -10.81 19.13 4.58
CA PRO A 42 -9.87 19.50 5.63
C PRO A 42 -9.40 18.31 6.48
N VAL A 43 -10.12 17.19 6.47
CA VAL A 43 -9.73 16.00 7.23
C VAL A 43 -8.56 15.26 6.57
N THR A 44 -8.47 15.34 5.24
CA THR A 44 -7.49 14.56 4.45
C THR A 44 -6.43 15.40 3.74
N ASN A 45 -6.67 16.70 3.50
CA ASN A 45 -5.81 17.58 2.68
C ASN A 45 -4.38 17.73 3.19
N ALA A 46 -4.17 17.53 4.48
CA ALA A 46 -2.89 17.70 5.16
C ALA A 46 -2.14 16.40 5.43
N ILE A 47 -2.71 15.28 5.08
CA ILE A 47 -2.18 13.96 5.39
C ILE A 47 -1.31 13.47 4.25
N ALA A 48 -0.02 13.21 4.51
CA ALA A 48 0.89 12.70 3.50
C ALA A 48 0.63 11.22 3.18
N GLN A 49 0.32 10.40 4.18
CA GLN A 49 0.08 8.97 4.02
C GLN A 49 -0.71 8.40 5.19
N ILE A 50 -1.62 7.49 4.90
CA ILE A 50 -2.27 6.61 5.87
C ILE A 50 -2.10 5.14 5.45
N ASN A 51 -2.25 4.23 6.39
CA ASN A 51 -2.24 2.79 6.10
C ASN A 51 -3.59 2.18 6.45
N LEU A 52 -4.09 1.35 5.55
CA LEU A 52 -5.30 0.54 5.74
C LEU A 52 -4.96 -0.94 5.56
N SER A 53 -5.70 -1.82 6.22
CA SER A 53 -5.48 -3.26 6.15
C SER A 53 -6.80 -4.00 6.03
N TYR A 54 -6.93 -4.81 4.97
CA TYR A 54 -8.17 -5.52 4.64
C TYR A 54 -9.40 -4.59 4.57
N ALA A 55 -9.19 -3.36 4.13
CA ALA A 55 -10.25 -2.37 4.00
C ALA A 55 -11.35 -2.88 3.07
N GLY A 56 -12.59 -2.64 3.42
CA GLY A 56 -13.73 -2.79 2.52
C GLY A 56 -13.82 -1.62 1.52
N SER A 57 -14.91 -1.56 0.77
CA SER A 57 -15.21 -0.41 -0.08
C SER A 57 -16.66 0.01 0.05
N PHE A 58 -16.91 1.30 -0.14
CA PHE A 58 -18.25 1.86 -0.20
C PHE A 58 -18.73 1.91 -1.66
N ASN A 59 -19.95 1.45 -1.87
CA ASN A 59 -20.63 1.60 -3.14
C ASN A 59 -21.84 2.55 -2.95
N VAL A 60 -21.77 3.69 -3.63
CA VAL A 60 -22.87 4.68 -3.61
C VAL A 60 -23.90 4.28 -4.66
N THR A 61 -24.89 3.51 -4.26
CA THR A 61 -25.94 2.99 -5.15
C THR A 61 -27.04 3.96 -5.47
N LYS A 62 -27.32 4.92 -4.57
CA LYS A 62 -28.42 5.86 -4.71
C LYS A 62 -27.99 7.26 -4.26
N LYS A 63 -28.12 8.23 -5.15
CA LYS A 63 -28.00 9.64 -4.80
C LYS A 63 -29.37 10.14 -4.38
N THR A 64 -29.42 10.87 -3.25
CA THR A 64 -30.63 11.55 -2.78
C THR A 64 -30.31 13.03 -2.67
N ASP A 65 -31.24 13.89 -3.03
CA ASP A 65 -31.05 15.34 -2.98
C ASP A 65 -30.84 15.88 -1.57
N ASP A 66 -31.27 15.11 -0.57
CA ASP A 66 -31.13 15.45 0.86
C ASP A 66 -29.70 15.16 1.42
N LEU A 67 -28.83 14.46 0.68
CA LEU A 67 -27.50 14.03 1.12
C LEU A 67 -26.40 14.36 0.11
N THR A 68 -25.34 14.97 0.61
CA THR A 68 -24.07 15.13 -0.13
C THR A 68 -23.10 14.08 0.34
N ILE A 69 -22.62 13.23 -0.59
CA ILE A 69 -21.63 12.19 -0.33
C ILE A 69 -20.32 12.61 -1.01
N THR A 70 -19.28 12.83 -0.20
CA THR A 70 -17.96 13.24 -0.67
C THR A 70 -16.97 12.10 -0.38
N PRO A 71 -16.40 11.45 -1.41
CA PRO A 71 -15.34 10.49 -1.20
C PRO A 71 -14.09 11.16 -0.65
N LEU A 72 -13.45 10.55 0.36
CA LEU A 72 -12.26 11.05 1.05
C LEU A 72 -11.01 10.24 0.75
N ILE A 73 -11.14 8.92 0.67
CA ILE A 73 -10.04 7.97 0.54
C ILE A 73 -10.35 7.03 -0.62
N PHE A 74 -9.35 6.82 -1.50
CA PHE A 74 -9.51 6.01 -2.70
C PHE A 74 -8.44 4.92 -2.81
N SER A 75 -8.79 3.83 -3.49
CA SER A 75 -7.80 2.90 -4.04
C SER A 75 -7.20 3.43 -5.34
N SER A 76 -6.16 2.76 -5.85
CA SER A 76 -5.72 2.95 -7.22
C SER A 76 -6.65 2.20 -8.20
N LYS A 77 -6.40 2.37 -9.52
CA LYS A 77 -7.09 1.59 -10.55
C LYS A 77 -6.64 0.13 -10.60
N GLU A 78 -5.43 -0.15 -10.08
CA GLU A 78 -4.85 -1.48 -9.95
C GLU A 78 -5.35 -2.15 -8.66
N SER A 79 -6.66 -2.07 -8.41
CA SER A 79 -7.32 -2.63 -7.24
C SER A 79 -8.38 -3.65 -7.62
N GLU A 80 -8.62 -4.62 -6.72
CA GLU A 80 -9.60 -5.70 -6.86
C GLU A 80 -10.32 -5.94 -5.54
N LEU A 81 -11.59 -6.38 -5.60
CA LEU A 81 -12.33 -6.90 -4.45
C LEU A 81 -12.08 -8.39 -4.31
N MET A 82 -11.32 -8.78 -3.30
CA MET A 82 -11.02 -10.17 -2.98
C MET A 82 -11.94 -10.73 -1.89
N ASN A 83 -12.20 -12.03 -1.94
CA ASN A 83 -13.00 -12.71 -0.92
C ASN A 83 -12.24 -12.78 0.41
N THR A 84 -12.94 -12.52 1.54
CA THR A 84 -12.36 -12.59 2.89
C THR A 84 -11.78 -13.95 3.26
N VAL A 85 -12.19 -15.03 2.60
CA VAL A 85 -11.61 -16.37 2.77
C VAL A 85 -10.11 -16.38 2.46
N LEU A 86 -9.66 -15.59 1.47
CA LEU A 86 -8.23 -15.43 1.13
C LEU A 86 -7.46 -14.71 2.24
N GLY A 87 -8.13 -13.92 3.07
CA GLY A 87 -7.54 -13.23 4.22
C GLY A 87 -7.31 -14.13 5.44
N LEU A 88 -7.96 -15.30 5.52
CA LEU A 88 -7.80 -16.24 6.64
C LEU A 88 -6.46 -16.98 6.62
N SER A 89 -5.92 -17.22 5.43
CA SER A 89 -4.58 -17.79 5.24
C SER A 89 -3.86 -17.03 4.14
N PRO A 90 -3.38 -15.81 4.45
CA PRO A 90 -2.87 -14.91 3.44
C PRO A 90 -1.53 -15.39 2.90
N ASP A 91 -1.53 -15.85 1.65
CA ASP A 91 -0.33 -16.09 0.87
C ASP A 91 -0.18 -14.97 -0.18
N PRO A 92 0.81 -14.05 -0.01
CA PRO A 92 1.02 -12.96 -0.94
C PRO A 92 1.27 -13.41 -2.38
N GLY A 93 1.95 -14.54 -2.56
CA GLY A 93 2.26 -15.09 -3.88
C GLY A 93 1.02 -15.52 -4.64
N THR A 94 0.10 -16.20 -3.99
CA THR A 94 -1.19 -16.61 -4.56
C THR A 94 -2.07 -15.39 -4.86
N MET A 95 -2.14 -14.43 -3.95
CA MET A 95 -2.94 -13.22 -4.15
C MET A 95 -2.47 -12.41 -5.35
N LEU A 96 -1.15 -12.27 -5.55
CA LEU A 96 -0.59 -11.54 -6.68
C LEU A 96 -0.76 -12.26 -8.02
N ARG A 97 -0.71 -13.59 -8.03
CA ARG A 97 -0.85 -14.42 -9.24
C ARG A 97 -2.26 -14.34 -9.83
N ASP A 98 -3.28 -14.41 -8.98
CA ASP A 98 -4.68 -14.47 -9.40
C ASP A 98 -5.32 -13.08 -9.48
N PHE A 99 -4.54 -12.02 -9.24
CA PHE A 99 -4.98 -10.63 -9.18
C PHE A 99 -5.47 -10.11 -10.54
N LYS A 100 -6.67 -9.54 -10.55
CA LYS A 100 -7.31 -8.94 -11.74
C LYS A 100 -7.73 -7.50 -11.43
N PRO A 101 -7.02 -6.49 -11.96
CA PRO A 101 -7.36 -5.10 -11.68
C PRO A 101 -8.74 -4.73 -12.20
N SER A 102 -9.53 -4.05 -11.38
CA SER A 102 -10.87 -3.58 -11.73
C SER A 102 -10.86 -2.37 -12.67
N ASN A 103 -9.70 -1.71 -12.86
CA ASN A 103 -9.52 -0.45 -13.59
C ASN A 103 -10.39 0.72 -13.05
N LYS A 104 -10.84 0.63 -11.80
CA LYS A 104 -11.67 1.64 -11.13
C LYS A 104 -11.07 1.97 -9.76
N ASN A 105 -11.19 3.23 -9.37
CA ASN A 105 -10.87 3.66 -8.01
C ASN A 105 -12.04 3.27 -7.09
N MET A 106 -11.77 2.52 -6.03
CA MET A 106 -12.76 2.15 -5.02
C MET A 106 -12.76 3.18 -3.89
N ILE A 107 -13.91 3.46 -3.32
CA ILE A 107 -14.04 4.42 -2.22
C ILE A 107 -13.81 3.65 -0.91
N LEU A 108 -12.74 3.99 -0.20
CA LEU A 108 -12.36 3.38 1.08
C LEU A 108 -12.79 4.24 2.29
N GLY A 109 -13.01 5.51 2.04
CA GLY A 109 -13.53 6.45 3.03
C GLY A 109 -14.37 7.53 2.38
N LEU A 110 -15.41 7.98 3.08
CA LEU A 110 -16.32 9.00 2.57
C LEU A 110 -16.89 9.86 3.70
N ARG A 111 -17.39 11.02 3.32
CA ARG A 111 -18.17 11.92 4.17
C ARG A 111 -19.61 11.98 3.68
N ILE A 112 -20.54 11.99 4.61
CA ILE A 112 -21.97 12.21 4.36
C ILE A 112 -22.42 13.45 5.11
N LYS A 113 -22.95 14.43 4.38
CA LYS A 113 -23.59 15.63 4.95
C LYS A 113 -25.02 15.75 4.46
N GLY A 114 -25.91 16.26 5.30
CA GLY A 114 -27.29 16.55 4.93
C GLY A 114 -28.29 16.04 5.95
N THR A 115 -29.56 15.96 5.55
CA THR A 115 -30.69 15.59 6.42
C THR A 115 -31.22 14.20 6.01
N PRO A 116 -30.60 13.08 6.47
CA PRO A 116 -31.01 11.75 6.09
C PRO A 116 -32.44 11.44 6.54
N ARG A 117 -33.14 10.65 5.74
CA ARG A 117 -34.40 10.01 6.11
C ARG A 117 -34.12 8.65 6.75
N SER A 118 -35.04 8.26 7.66
CA SER A 118 -35.00 6.91 8.23
C SER A 118 -35.09 5.84 7.13
N ALA A 119 -34.35 4.75 7.28
CA ALA A 119 -34.53 3.56 6.46
C ALA A 119 -35.81 2.79 6.75
N PHE A 120 -36.51 3.13 7.83
CA PHE A 120 -37.76 2.51 8.28
C PHE A 120 -38.89 3.52 8.16
N GLU A 121 -40.04 3.11 7.58
CA GLU A 121 -41.28 3.93 7.52
C GLU A 121 -41.91 4.07 8.87
N LYS A 122 -41.74 3.11 9.77
CA LYS A 122 -42.26 3.09 11.13
C LYS A 122 -41.17 2.67 12.10
N ALA A 123 -41.28 3.04 13.38
CA ALA A 123 -40.36 2.62 14.40
C ALA A 123 -40.21 1.08 14.40
N PRO A 124 -38.95 0.55 14.28
CA PRO A 124 -38.75 -0.89 14.33
C PRO A 124 -39.15 -1.44 15.71
N VAL A 125 -39.98 -2.48 15.72
CA VAL A 125 -40.38 -3.17 16.94
C VAL A 125 -39.20 -3.93 17.53
N ARG A 126 -38.63 -3.47 18.64
CA ARG A 126 -37.61 -4.19 19.37
C ARG A 126 -38.25 -5.10 20.42
N ASN A 127 -38.29 -6.40 20.14
CA ASN A 127 -38.87 -7.41 21.04
C ASN A 127 -38.17 -7.57 22.39
N PHE A 128 -36.98 -6.96 22.60
CA PHE A 128 -36.14 -7.19 23.78
C PHE A 128 -36.12 -6.06 24.83
N LEU A 129 -36.67 -4.88 24.52
CA LEU A 129 -36.73 -3.76 25.46
C LEU A 129 -38.18 -3.25 25.55
N LYS A 130 -38.91 -3.74 26.53
CA LYS A 130 -40.14 -3.09 26.97
C LYS A 130 -39.77 -1.65 27.39
N GLN A 131 -40.43 -0.68 26.75
CA GLN A 131 -40.39 0.75 27.03
C GLN A 131 -39.18 1.55 26.49
N ARG A 132 -39.36 2.05 25.28
CA ARG A 132 -39.09 3.46 24.96
C ARG A 132 -40.04 3.85 23.83
N THR A 133 -41.09 4.54 24.14
CA THR A 133 -42.00 5.28 23.25
C THR A 133 -41.32 6.58 22.84
N GLU A 134 -40.12 6.52 22.26
CA GLU A 134 -39.58 7.67 21.55
C GLU A 134 -40.30 7.73 20.21
N ALA A 135 -40.77 8.90 19.83
CA ALA A 135 -41.42 9.13 18.55
C ALA A 135 -40.45 8.75 17.43
N HIS A 136 -40.93 8.05 16.40
CA HIS A 136 -40.12 7.71 15.26
C HIS A 136 -39.67 8.97 14.52
N ILE A 137 -38.35 9.13 14.33
CA ILE A 137 -37.79 10.24 13.58
C ILE A 137 -37.67 9.81 12.11
N GLU A 138 -38.58 10.31 11.27
CA GLU A 138 -38.59 9.99 9.83
C GLU A 138 -37.49 10.70 9.08
N LYS A 139 -37.09 11.89 9.48
CA LYS A 139 -36.03 12.71 8.88
C LYS A 139 -35.25 13.42 9.98
N ALA A 140 -33.95 13.54 9.81
CA ALA A 140 -33.12 14.30 10.73
C ALA A 140 -33.54 15.76 10.77
N ALA A 141 -33.74 16.32 11.98
CA ALA A 141 -34.14 17.70 12.19
C ALA A 141 -33.03 18.70 11.84
N THR A 142 -31.78 18.29 11.99
CA THR A 142 -30.60 19.09 11.68
C THR A 142 -29.70 18.30 10.75
N PRO A 143 -28.88 18.97 9.88
CA PRO A 143 -27.92 18.29 9.02
C PRO A 143 -26.91 17.47 9.82
N VAL A 144 -26.71 16.22 9.44
CA VAL A 144 -25.65 15.36 9.99
C VAL A 144 -24.36 15.58 9.24
N ASN A 145 -23.24 15.32 9.91
CA ASN A 145 -21.91 15.23 9.32
C ASN A 145 -21.27 13.92 9.81
N ILE A 146 -21.12 12.97 8.91
CA ILE A 146 -20.66 11.62 9.22
C ILE A 146 -19.43 11.33 8.37
N ILE A 147 -18.34 10.83 8.98
CA ILE A 147 -17.17 10.31 8.29
C ILE A 147 -17.14 8.81 8.48
N MET A 148 -17.01 8.07 7.37
CA MET A 148 -16.95 6.62 7.38
C MET A 148 -15.67 6.14 6.73
N ILE A 149 -14.97 5.22 7.39
CA ILE A 149 -13.76 4.54 6.89
C ILE A 149 -14.08 3.05 6.88
N ALA A 150 -13.79 2.37 5.76
CA ALA A 150 -14.11 0.97 5.56
C ALA A 150 -13.06 0.02 6.15
N ASP A 151 -12.45 0.39 7.26
CA ASP A 151 -11.42 -0.40 7.96
C ASP A 151 -11.58 -0.18 9.46
N SER A 152 -11.79 -1.26 10.22
CA SER A 152 -11.92 -1.23 11.68
C SER A 152 -10.57 -1.27 12.40
N ASP A 153 -9.53 -1.76 11.74
CA ASP A 153 -8.23 -2.06 12.34
C ASP A 153 -7.18 -0.98 12.07
N PHE A 154 -7.51 0.04 11.28
CA PHE A 154 -6.54 1.03 10.81
C PHE A 154 -5.86 1.85 11.92
N LEU A 155 -6.39 1.85 13.15
CA LEU A 155 -5.77 2.46 14.33
C LEU A 155 -4.90 1.49 15.14
N ALA A 156 -4.84 0.19 14.78
CA ALA A 156 -3.94 -0.73 15.46
C ALA A 156 -2.49 -0.33 15.21
N ASP A 157 -1.69 -0.22 16.27
CA ASP A 157 -0.32 0.30 16.27
C ASP A 157 0.56 -0.28 15.16
N LYS A 158 0.45 -1.60 14.92
CA LYS A 158 1.22 -2.33 13.90
C LYS A 158 1.09 -1.77 12.47
N PHE A 159 0.04 -1.01 12.18
CA PHE A 159 -0.20 -0.49 10.83
C PHE A 159 0.36 0.91 10.61
N TRP A 160 0.62 1.67 11.67
CA TRP A 160 1.04 3.07 11.53
C TRP A 160 2.16 3.50 12.48
N THR A 161 2.56 2.64 13.45
CA THR A 161 3.69 2.91 14.35
C THR A 161 4.76 1.83 14.25
N THR A 162 6.00 2.19 14.57
CA THR A 162 7.10 1.26 14.80
C THR A 162 7.58 1.40 16.23
N LYS A 163 7.97 0.28 16.83
CA LYS A 163 8.57 0.24 18.16
C LYS A 163 10.08 0.37 18.06
N THR A 164 10.64 1.27 18.83
CA THR A 164 12.09 1.43 18.95
C THR A 164 12.44 1.40 20.43
N ASP A 165 13.41 0.56 20.79
CA ASP A 165 13.97 0.55 22.14
C ASP A 165 15.05 1.63 22.23
N MET A 166 14.83 2.61 23.09
CA MET A 166 15.78 3.66 23.39
C MET A 166 16.15 3.58 24.87
N LEU A 167 17.34 3.04 25.18
CA LEU A 167 17.85 2.91 26.55
C LEU A 167 16.97 2.08 27.50
N GLY A 168 16.34 1.02 26.98
CA GLY A 168 15.43 0.16 27.76
C GLY A 168 14.01 0.71 27.90
N VAL A 169 13.67 1.80 27.18
CA VAL A 169 12.33 2.34 27.11
C VAL A 169 11.77 2.10 25.70
N GLU A 170 10.71 1.32 25.61
CA GLU A 170 9.99 1.09 24.34
C GLU A 170 9.23 2.35 23.95
N GLN A 171 9.57 2.95 22.82
CA GLN A 171 8.88 4.10 22.26
C GLN A 171 8.21 3.76 20.94
N LEU A 172 7.00 4.31 20.74
CA LEU A 172 6.23 4.18 19.51
C LEU A 172 6.48 5.42 18.63
N TYR A 173 6.97 5.20 17.43
CA TYR A 173 7.15 6.25 16.42
C TYR A 173 6.17 6.06 15.27
N PRO A 174 5.33 7.06 14.96
CA PRO A 174 4.42 6.98 13.83
C PRO A 174 5.19 7.08 12.50
N PHE A 175 4.91 6.18 11.56
CA PHE A 175 5.40 6.23 10.19
C PHE A 175 4.29 6.53 9.17
N ALA A 176 3.03 6.63 9.64
CA ALA A 176 1.88 7.03 8.86
C ALA A 176 0.93 7.88 9.71
N GLY A 177 0.12 8.73 9.06
CA GLY A 177 -0.75 9.71 9.68
C GLY A 177 -2.14 9.18 10.05
N ASN A 178 -2.27 7.91 10.45
CA ASN A 178 -3.56 7.33 10.82
C ASN A 178 -4.18 8.05 12.03
N ALA A 179 -3.37 8.37 13.04
CA ALA A 179 -3.84 9.14 14.19
C ALA A 179 -4.24 10.57 13.78
N ASP A 180 -3.46 11.22 12.89
CA ASP A 180 -3.76 12.56 12.41
C ASP A 180 -5.11 12.61 11.68
N LEU A 181 -5.42 11.57 10.90
CA LEU A 181 -6.73 11.44 10.23
C LEU A 181 -7.88 11.48 11.24
N ILE A 182 -7.77 10.75 12.36
CA ILE A 182 -8.79 10.72 13.39
C ILE A 182 -8.88 12.06 14.14
N VAL A 183 -7.73 12.63 14.50
CA VAL A 183 -7.71 13.93 15.19
C VAL A 183 -8.34 15.00 14.29
N ASN A 184 -7.97 15.06 13.00
CA ASN A 184 -8.57 15.98 12.04
C ASN A 184 -10.08 15.74 11.88
N ALA A 185 -10.50 14.47 11.85
CA ALA A 185 -11.91 14.12 11.78
C ALA A 185 -12.68 14.60 13.01
N LEU A 186 -12.17 14.39 14.21
CA LEU A 186 -12.78 14.82 15.46
C LEU A 186 -12.84 16.36 15.57
N ASP A 187 -11.74 17.05 15.23
CA ASP A 187 -11.68 18.52 15.22
C ASP A 187 -12.70 19.08 14.22
N ASN A 188 -12.81 18.49 13.03
CA ASN A 188 -13.79 18.91 12.03
C ASN A 188 -15.24 18.65 12.46
N LEU A 189 -15.52 17.49 13.06
CA LEU A 189 -16.84 17.13 13.53
C LEU A 189 -17.28 17.96 14.76
N SER A 190 -16.32 18.42 15.58
CA SER A 190 -16.57 19.31 16.71
C SER A 190 -16.69 20.80 16.32
N GLY A 191 -16.47 21.14 15.03
CA GLY A 191 -16.56 22.51 14.53
C GLY A 191 -15.27 23.32 14.58
N ALA A 192 -14.15 22.72 15.00
CA ALA A 192 -12.84 23.39 15.13
C ALA A 192 -12.01 23.38 13.82
N THR A 193 -12.65 23.62 12.68
CA THR A 193 -12.02 23.51 11.34
C THR A 193 -10.81 24.43 11.16
N SER A 194 -10.76 25.59 11.80
CA SER A 194 -9.66 26.56 11.69
C SER A 194 -8.33 26.04 12.28
N LEU A 195 -8.36 25.06 13.20
CA LEU A 195 -7.15 24.48 13.79
C LEU A 195 -6.49 23.45 12.87
N ILE A 196 -7.24 22.85 11.96
CA ILE A 196 -6.72 21.84 11.03
C ILE A 196 -5.74 22.48 10.03
N ASP A 197 -6.08 23.67 9.52
CA ASP A 197 -5.21 24.40 8.56
C ASP A 197 -3.86 24.83 9.15
N LEU A 198 -3.78 25.00 10.46
CA LEU A 198 -2.52 25.34 11.15
C LEU A 198 -1.60 24.13 11.30
N ARG A 199 -2.15 22.93 11.51
CA ARG A 199 -1.36 21.70 11.60
C ARG A 199 -0.82 21.25 10.26
N SER A 200 -1.57 21.48 9.18
CA SER A 200 -1.26 21.02 7.83
C SER A 200 0.03 21.58 7.24
N LYS A 201 0.56 22.68 7.78
CA LYS A 201 1.76 23.34 7.26
C LYS A 201 3.08 22.77 7.81
N ALA A 202 3.05 21.80 8.74
CA ALA A 202 4.24 21.40 9.50
C ALA A 202 5.09 20.28 8.87
N GLU A 203 4.59 19.49 7.92
CA GLU A 203 5.39 18.40 7.31
C GLU A 203 5.45 18.49 5.79
N TRP A 204 6.52 19.09 5.28
CA TRP A 204 6.89 19.05 3.86
C TRP A 204 7.67 17.74 3.54
N ARG A 205 7.02 16.60 3.53
CA ARG A 205 7.56 15.42 2.86
C ARG A 205 7.27 15.55 1.37
N ARG A 206 8.30 15.82 0.58
CA ARG A 206 8.24 15.68 -0.88
C ARG A 206 8.58 14.22 -1.23
N PRO A 207 7.60 13.38 -1.58
CA PRO A 207 7.90 12.02 -2.05
C PRO A 207 8.73 12.11 -3.34
N PHE A 208 9.69 11.19 -3.48
CA PHE A 208 10.47 11.08 -4.71
C PHE A 208 9.62 10.40 -5.80
N THR A 209 8.61 11.12 -6.29
CA THR A 209 7.63 10.63 -7.29
C THR A 209 8.28 10.07 -8.54
N VAL A 210 9.46 10.55 -8.93
CA VAL A 210 10.23 10.02 -10.07
C VAL A 210 10.69 8.59 -9.78
N ILE A 211 11.23 8.32 -8.58
CA ILE A 211 11.70 6.98 -8.18
C ILE A 211 10.51 6.03 -8.05
N GLU A 212 9.40 6.48 -7.45
CA GLU A 212 8.18 5.69 -7.35
C GLU A 212 7.59 5.34 -8.70
N ASN A 213 7.51 6.29 -9.63
CA ASN A 213 7.03 6.05 -11.00
C ASN A 213 7.96 5.12 -11.77
N MET A 214 9.28 5.24 -11.61
CA MET A 214 10.25 4.32 -12.23
C MET A 214 10.10 2.92 -11.65
N ALA A 215 9.95 2.77 -10.33
CA ALA A 215 9.71 1.49 -9.68
C ALA A 215 8.38 0.85 -10.11
N LEU A 216 7.32 1.66 -10.29
CA LEU A 216 6.02 1.20 -10.79
C LEU A 216 6.11 0.73 -12.24
N ASN A 217 6.78 1.49 -13.12
CA ASN A 217 6.91 1.14 -14.54
C ASN A 217 7.81 -0.10 -14.72
N ALA A 218 8.93 -0.15 -14.03
CA ALA A 218 9.78 -1.34 -13.98
C ALA A 218 9.01 -2.54 -13.43
N GLY A 219 8.27 -2.37 -12.32
CA GLY A 219 7.44 -3.42 -11.74
C GLY A 219 6.32 -3.94 -12.66
N ARG A 220 5.79 -3.12 -13.59
CA ARG A 220 4.81 -3.59 -14.60
C ARG A 220 5.48 -4.44 -15.67
N GLN A 221 6.61 -3.99 -16.18
CA GLN A 221 7.33 -4.67 -17.26
C GLN A 221 7.91 -6.02 -16.82
N TYR A 222 8.38 -6.12 -15.57
CA TYR A 222 8.97 -7.35 -15.05
C TYR A 222 7.96 -8.34 -14.46
N ARG A 223 6.79 -7.89 -14.01
CA ARG A 223 5.74 -8.77 -13.48
C ARG A 223 5.20 -9.77 -14.49
N GLU A 224 5.06 -9.35 -15.74
CA GLU A 224 4.61 -10.25 -16.81
C GLU A 224 5.64 -11.35 -17.05
N GLN A 225 6.93 -10.99 -17.13
CA GLN A 225 8.02 -11.96 -17.29
C GLN A 225 8.16 -12.87 -16.05
N GLU A 226 8.06 -12.32 -14.87
CA GLU A 226 8.10 -13.07 -13.61
C GLU A 226 6.94 -14.08 -13.53
N ALA A 227 5.72 -13.68 -13.89
CA ALA A 227 4.56 -14.56 -13.91
C ALA A 227 4.72 -15.72 -14.89
N ILE A 228 5.24 -15.48 -16.08
CA ILE A 228 5.51 -16.53 -17.09
C ILE A 228 6.55 -17.52 -16.56
N LEU A 229 7.68 -17.01 -16.04
CA LEU A 229 8.75 -17.86 -15.48
C LEU A 229 8.26 -18.66 -14.27
N PHE A 230 7.43 -18.07 -13.42
CA PHE A 230 6.87 -18.76 -12.28
C PHE A 230 5.89 -19.87 -12.70
N TYR A 231 5.04 -19.61 -13.69
CA TYR A 231 4.14 -20.62 -14.25
C TYR A 231 4.92 -21.80 -14.85
N GLU A 232 5.96 -21.53 -15.64
CA GLU A 232 6.81 -22.59 -16.22
C GLU A 232 7.54 -23.39 -15.13
N LEU A 233 8.03 -22.72 -14.09
CA LEU A 233 8.67 -23.36 -12.96
C LEU A 233 7.71 -24.31 -12.23
N GLN A 234 6.49 -23.87 -11.97
CA GLN A 234 5.48 -24.67 -11.30
C GLN A 234 5.08 -25.88 -12.15
N LYS A 235 4.92 -25.70 -13.47
CA LYS A 235 4.62 -26.77 -14.41
C LYS A 235 5.73 -27.83 -14.41
N ALA A 236 7.00 -27.41 -14.45
CA ALA A 236 8.15 -28.31 -14.41
C ALA A 236 8.24 -29.07 -13.08
N GLN A 237 7.96 -28.38 -11.94
CA GLN A 237 7.94 -29.01 -10.62
C GLN A 237 6.81 -30.04 -10.46
N ASN A 238 5.61 -29.71 -10.93
CA ASN A 238 4.47 -30.64 -10.87
C ASN A 238 4.76 -31.90 -11.72
N ARG A 239 5.31 -31.71 -12.92
CA ARG A 239 5.67 -32.85 -13.77
C ARG A 239 6.76 -33.73 -13.15
N LEU A 240 7.78 -33.13 -12.54
CA LEU A 240 8.81 -33.85 -11.81
C LEU A 240 8.22 -34.64 -10.62
N LYS A 241 7.27 -34.03 -9.91
CA LYS A 241 6.57 -34.70 -8.79
C LYS A 241 5.75 -35.90 -9.25
N GLU A 242 5.00 -35.74 -10.34
CA GLU A 242 4.21 -36.85 -10.94
C GLU A 242 5.11 -38.04 -11.31
N LEU A 243 6.21 -37.80 -12.02
CA LEU A 243 7.17 -38.84 -12.40
C LEU A 243 7.81 -39.52 -11.18
N THR A 244 8.10 -38.73 -10.13
CA THR A 244 8.71 -39.25 -8.90
C THR A 244 7.72 -40.06 -8.07
N GLU A 245 6.44 -39.65 -8.02
CA GLU A 245 5.37 -40.37 -7.34
C GLU A 245 4.98 -41.67 -8.08
N GLN A 246 4.97 -41.66 -9.41
CA GLN A 246 4.80 -42.87 -10.22
C GLN A 246 5.93 -43.88 -9.99
N SER A 247 7.17 -43.37 -9.86
CA SER A 247 8.36 -44.17 -9.53
C SER A 247 8.32 -44.80 -8.14
N SER A 248 7.65 -44.15 -7.17
CA SER A 248 7.60 -44.65 -5.78
C SER A 248 6.47 -45.63 -5.51
N LYS A 249 5.40 -45.65 -6.35
CA LYS A 249 4.24 -46.54 -6.24
C LYS A 249 4.39 -47.84 -7.04
N GLY A 250 5.29 -47.91 -8.02
CA GLY A 250 5.63 -49.09 -8.77
C GLY A 250 7.02 -49.61 -8.39
N ASN A 251 7.20 -50.94 -8.34
CA ASN A 251 8.47 -51.60 -8.04
C ASN A 251 9.68 -50.86 -8.63
N LYS A 252 10.70 -50.59 -7.80
CA LYS A 252 11.92 -49.82 -8.09
C LYS A 252 12.68 -50.21 -9.37
N GLU A 253 12.24 -51.23 -10.07
CA GLU A 253 12.95 -51.85 -11.21
C GLU A 253 12.51 -51.39 -12.61
N LEU A 254 11.46 -50.55 -12.72
CA LEU A 254 10.85 -50.21 -14.02
C LEU A 254 10.82 -48.70 -14.38
N LEU A 255 11.76 -47.91 -13.89
CA LEU A 255 11.97 -46.62 -14.53
C LEU A 255 12.61 -46.82 -15.91
N SER A 256 11.83 -46.49 -16.96
CA SER A 256 12.34 -46.48 -18.32
C SER A 256 13.57 -45.55 -18.41
N GLN A 257 14.48 -45.85 -19.30
CA GLN A 257 15.65 -44.99 -19.57
C GLN A 257 15.18 -43.59 -20.03
N GLU A 258 14.01 -43.52 -20.66
CA GLU A 258 13.33 -42.28 -21.07
C GLU A 258 12.88 -41.45 -19.84
N ASP A 259 12.29 -42.08 -18.82
CA ASP A 259 11.86 -41.37 -17.59
C ASP A 259 13.06 -40.79 -16.84
N LYS A 260 14.19 -41.50 -16.78
CA LYS A 260 15.40 -40.98 -16.14
C LYS A 260 15.96 -39.76 -16.88
N THR A 261 15.95 -39.77 -18.20
CA THR A 261 16.40 -38.61 -18.99
C THR A 261 15.45 -37.43 -18.90
N GLU A 262 14.11 -37.70 -18.80
CA GLU A 262 13.10 -36.65 -18.56
C GLU A 262 13.28 -36.02 -17.19
N ILE A 263 13.51 -36.81 -16.14
CA ILE A 263 13.78 -36.30 -14.78
C ILE A 263 15.03 -35.39 -14.75
N GLN A 264 16.14 -35.82 -15.41
CA GLN A 264 17.36 -35.01 -15.47
C GLN A 264 17.14 -33.70 -16.23
N THR A 265 16.41 -33.72 -17.34
CA THR A 265 16.07 -32.53 -18.12
C THR A 265 15.16 -31.58 -17.35
N LEU A 266 14.17 -32.09 -16.62
CA LEU A 266 13.29 -31.28 -15.78
C LEU A 266 14.07 -30.66 -14.61
N GLN A 267 14.96 -31.40 -13.96
CA GLN A 267 15.81 -30.87 -12.90
C GLN A 267 16.70 -29.72 -13.39
N LYS A 268 17.32 -29.87 -14.54
CA LYS A 268 18.13 -28.82 -15.17
C LYS A 268 17.26 -27.60 -15.51
N ARG A 269 16.10 -27.81 -16.12
CA ARG A 269 15.16 -26.74 -16.48
C ARG A 269 14.67 -25.96 -15.24
N ILE A 270 14.41 -26.64 -14.12
CA ILE A 270 14.04 -26.01 -12.83
C ILE A 270 15.18 -25.10 -12.33
N ILE A 271 16.44 -25.53 -12.44
CA ILE A 271 17.59 -24.73 -12.04
C ILE A 271 17.70 -23.48 -12.93
N ASP A 272 17.55 -23.65 -14.25
CA ASP A 272 17.63 -22.56 -15.23
C ASP A 272 16.50 -21.54 -15.01
N LEU A 273 15.26 -22.00 -14.81
CA LEU A 273 14.11 -21.15 -14.51
C LEU A 273 14.27 -20.38 -13.18
N ARG A 274 14.82 -21.02 -12.15
CA ARG A 274 15.14 -20.34 -10.88
C ARG A 274 16.24 -19.30 -11.04
N SER A 275 17.21 -19.54 -11.89
CA SER A 275 18.27 -18.58 -12.17
C SER A 275 17.74 -17.38 -12.97
N ALA A 276 16.88 -17.61 -13.96
CA ALA A 276 16.20 -16.57 -14.74
C ALA A 276 15.28 -15.70 -13.85
N LEU A 277 14.51 -16.33 -12.95
CA LEU A 277 13.67 -15.61 -12.00
C LEU A 277 14.50 -14.70 -11.08
N ARG A 278 15.62 -15.19 -10.55
CA ARG A 278 16.55 -14.38 -9.77
C ARG A 278 17.19 -13.25 -10.58
N ALA A 279 17.48 -13.49 -11.84
CA ALA A 279 18.03 -12.45 -12.72
C ALA A 279 17.03 -11.31 -12.93
N VAL A 280 15.76 -11.62 -13.19
CA VAL A 280 14.68 -10.62 -13.32
C VAL A 280 14.52 -9.81 -12.03
N GLN A 281 14.50 -10.46 -10.87
CA GLN A 281 14.38 -9.80 -9.57
C GLN A 281 15.60 -8.91 -9.25
N ASN A 282 16.81 -9.35 -9.63
CA ASN A 282 18.04 -8.59 -9.38
C ASN A 282 18.16 -7.35 -10.28
N VAL A 283 17.69 -7.40 -11.53
CA VAL A 283 17.71 -6.23 -12.43
C VAL A 283 16.88 -5.11 -11.87
N LEU A 284 15.67 -5.41 -11.41
CA LEU A 284 14.77 -4.41 -10.77
C LEU A 284 15.44 -3.76 -9.55
N SER A 285 16.09 -4.54 -8.69
CA SER A 285 16.76 -4.03 -7.50
C SER A 285 18.00 -3.19 -7.82
N ARG A 286 18.77 -3.55 -8.85
CA ARG A 286 20.00 -2.85 -9.25
C ARG A 286 19.71 -1.45 -9.77
N ASP A 287 18.71 -1.28 -10.61
CA ASP A 287 18.39 0.02 -11.20
C ASP A 287 17.91 1.03 -10.13
N ILE A 288 17.10 0.57 -9.17
CA ILE A 288 16.66 1.39 -8.05
C ILE A 288 17.85 1.78 -7.14
N LEU A 289 18.72 0.83 -6.80
CA LEU A 289 19.90 1.08 -5.97
C LEU A 289 20.93 1.98 -6.65
N ALA A 290 21.13 1.84 -7.97
CA ALA A 290 22.01 2.70 -8.73
C ALA A 290 21.54 4.15 -8.75
N LEU A 291 20.23 4.37 -8.91
CA LEU A 291 19.62 5.70 -8.89
C LEU A 291 19.70 6.34 -7.49
N GLN A 292 19.42 5.56 -6.46
CA GLN A 292 19.56 5.99 -5.06
C GLN A 292 21.02 6.38 -4.74
N SER A 293 21.99 5.57 -5.16
CA SER A 293 23.41 5.85 -4.95
C SER A 293 23.87 7.10 -5.69
N ALA A 294 23.39 7.33 -6.93
CA ALA A 294 23.70 8.53 -7.70
C ALA A 294 23.13 9.79 -7.02
N LEU A 295 21.89 9.74 -6.51
CA LEU A 295 21.28 10.86 -5.79
C LEU A 295 22.01 11.19 -4.49
N ILE A 296 22.43 10.17 -3.73
CA ILE A 296 23.24 10.35 -2.52
C ILE A 296 24.57 11.00 -2.87
N LEU A 297 25.26 10.54 -3.91
CA LEU A 297 26.54 11.10 -4.35
C LEU A 297 26.41 12.58 -4.77
N ILE A 298 25.37 12.92 -5.52
CA ILE A 298 25.10 14.30 -5.93
C ILE A 298 24.87 15.19 -4.70
N ASN A 299 24.01 14.79 -3.79
CA ASN A 299 23.64 15.63 -2.66
C ASN A 299 24.75 15.73 -1.59
N VAL A 300 25.45 14.63 -1.30
CA VAL A 300 26.42 14.56 -0.21
C VAL A 300 27.80 15.02 -0.64
N VAL A 301 28.17 14.85 -1.92
CA VAL A 301 29.52 15.18 -2.42
C VAL A 301 29.47 16.40 -3.34
N PHE A 302 28.66 16.36 -4.39
CA PHE A 302 28.72 17.38 -5.45
C PHE A 302 28.19 18.74 -4.97
N VAL A 303 27.08 18.81 -4.24
CA VAL A 303 26.51 20.07 -3.77
C VAL A 303 27.43 20.76 -2.75
N PRO A 304 27.98 20.11 -1.72
CA PRO A 304 28.95 20.75 -0.81
C PRO A 304 30.24 21.17 -1.52
N ALA A 305 30.76 20.34 -2.44
CA ALA A 305 31.94 20.69 -3.21
C ALA A 305 31.72 21.95 -4.06
N LEU A 306 30.56 22.05 -4.72
CA LEU A 306 30.19 23.24 -5.48
C LEU A 306 30.13 24.50 -4.61
N LEU A 307 29.53 24.40 -3.42
CA LEU A 307 29.47 25.51 -2.47
C LEU A 307 30.87 25.96 -2.01
N VAL A 308 31.78 25.02 -1.75
CA VAL A 308 33.18 25.34 -1.42
C VAL A 308 33.88 26.04 -2.58
N ILE A 309 33.73 25.59 -3.81
CA ILE A 309 34.29 26.22 -5.01
C ILE A 309 33.77 27.65 -5.16
N ILE A 310 32.47 27.87 -5.01
CA ILE A 310 31.85 29.19 -5.09
C ILE A 310 32.41 30.11 -3.97
N ALA A 311 32.52 29.60 -2.74
CA ALA A 311 33.07 30.35 -1.63
C ALA A 311 34.53 30.77 -1.87
N LEU A 312 35.36 29.86 -2.37
CA LEU A 312 36.76 30.12 -2.74
C LEU A 312 36.86 31.17 -3.86
N PHE A 313 36.02 31.07 -4.89
CA PHE A 313 35.97 32.02 -5.97
C PHE A 313 35.58 33.44 -5.50
N ILE A 314 34.56 33.53 -4.62
CA ILE A 314 34.16 34.82 -4.02
C ILE A 314 35.29 35.37 -3.16
N ALA A 315 35.98 34.56 -2.34
CA ALA A 315 37.10 34.96 -1.51
C ALA A 315 38.29 35.48 -2.35
N TRP A 316 38.61 34.73 -3.44
CA TRP A 316 39.65 35.15 -4.40
C TRP A 316 39.29 36.48 -5.07
N ARG A 317 38.08 36.65 -5.55
CA ARG A 317 37.62 37.90 -6.18
C ARG A 317 37.65 39.09 -5.21
N ARG A 318 37.34 38.88 -3.94
CA ARG A 318 37.48 39.90 -2.88
C ARG A 318 38.94 40.29 -2.61
N ARG A 319 39.87 39.32 -2.64
CA ARG A 319 41.30 39.57 -2.47
C ARG A 319 41.85 40.40 -3.64
N VAL A 320 41.55 40.03 -4.87
CA VAL A 320 42.00 40.77 -6.05
C VAL A 320 41.49 42.23 -6.07
N ARG A 321 40.23 42.45 -5.69
CA ARG A 321 39.72 43.85 -5.59
C ARG A 321 40.36 44.69 -4.49
N ARG A 322 40.82 44.07 -3.39
CA ARG A 322 41.53 44.76 -2.30
C ARG A 322 42.96 45.13 -2.68
N THR A 323 43.62 44.38 -3.55
CA THR A 323 44.97 44.69 -4.07
C THR A 323 44.96 45.74 -5.19
N GLN A 324 43.85 45.98 -5.89
CA GLN A 324 43.71 47.04 -6.87
C GLN A 324 43.28 48.42 -6.26
N ALA A 325 42.87 48.42 -5.00
CA ALA A 325 42.45 49.63 -4.25
C ALA A 325 43.54 50.17 -3.28
N ARG A 326 44.74 49.62 -3.36
CA ARG A 326 45.97 50.16 -2.78
C ARG A 326 46.92 50.59 -3.87
#